data_d30d3f7a21e2c4f6c1bee50f3f77a832
#
_entry.id   d30d3f7a21e2c4f6c1bee50f3f77a832
#
_cell.length_a   1.000
_cell.length_b   1.000
_cell.length_c   1.000
_cell.angle_alpha   90.00
_cell.angle_beta   90.00
_cell.angle_gamma   90.00
#
_symmetry.space_group_name_H-M   'P 1'
#
loop_
_entity.id
_entity.type
_entity.pdbx_description
1 polymer ?
#
loop_
_entity_poly.entity_id
_entity_poly.type
_entity_poly.pdbx_seq_one_letter_code
_entity_poly.pdbx_strand_id
1 'polypeptide(L)'
;MEAEPGIGEAVSFNHIGVCVSDLDRSRRFYEDVLGFRHWWELDVPDEASGPLMQIPPPVGCTAVYLVNGTFVLELIHYAGAGVHAAPRRVMNDRGLTHLSVAVADMAAVLAKVRSAGGDILEDTGMAGRAIMIRDPDGQLIELTTFGFRAMWPPWPDEDAPPR
;
A
#
# COMPACT_ATOMS: atom_id res chain seq x y z
N MET A 1 17.56 9.10 35.06
CA MET A 1 18.01 9.73 33.80
C MET A 1 17.81 8.64 32.78
N GLU A 2 16.69 8.69 32.08
CA GLU A 2 16.41 7.76 30.96
C GLU A 2 17.43 8.09 29.86
N ALA A 3 18.07 7.07 29.30
CA ALA A 3 18.97 7.25 28.17
C ALA A 3 18.20 7.83 27.02
N GLU A 4 18.74 8.85 26.35
CA GLU A 4 18.13 9.31 25.08
C GLU A 4 18.15 8.15 24.08
N PRO A 5 17.01 7.91 23.38
CA PRO A 5 16.97 6.83 22.38
C PRO A 5 18.01 7.07 21.28
N GLY A 6 18.68 6.02 20.84
CA GLY A 6 19.55 6.09 19.67
C GLY A 6 18.78 6.55 18.43
N ILE A 7 19.46 7.04 17.38
CA ILE A 7 18.82 7.57 16.16
C ILE A 7 17.86 6.53 15.55
N GLY A 8 18.19 5.23 15.58
CA GLY A 8 17.34 4.14 15.12
C GLY A 8 16.12 3.87 16.01
N GLU A 9 16.14 4.29 17.28
CA GLU A 9 15.04 4.19 18.24
C GLU A 9 14.15 5.45 18.24
N ALA A 10 14.67 6.57 17.77
CA ALA A 10 13.94 7.85 17.70
C ALA A 10 13.08 8.00 16.44
N VAL A 11 13.31 7.20 15.40
CA VAL A 11 12.58 7.24 14.13
C VAL A 11 12.22 5.82 13.73
N SER A 12 10.93 5.56 13.55
CA SER A 12 10.43 4.29 13.06
C SER A 12 9.52 4.51 11.85
N PHE A 13 9.54 3.55 10.91
CA PHE A 13 8.60 3.57 9.81
C PHE A 13 7.19 3.26 10.34
N ASN A 14 6.21 4.10 9.99
CA ASN A 14 4.83 3.95 10.48
C ASN A 14 3.94 3.26 9.44
N HIS A 15 3.63 3.94 8.33
CA HIS A 15 2.75 3.43 7.27
C HIS A 15 3.05 4.04 5.91
N ILE A 16 2.42 3.50 4.87
CA ILE A 16 2.30 4.15 3.55
C ILE A 16 0.84 4.51 3.31
N GLY A 17 0.57 5.78 2.96
CA GLY A 17 -0.75 6.26 2.58
C GLY A 17 -1.01 6.12 1.09
N VAL A 18 -2.19 5.62 0.73
CA VAL A 18 -2.71 5.54 -0.65
C VAL A 18 -4.07 6.21 -0.70
N CYS A 19 -4.18 7.29 -1.47
CA CYS A 19 -5.45 7.96 -1.71
C CYS A 19 -6.28 7.14 -2.70
N VAL A 20 -7.55 6.85 -2.32
CA VAL A 20 -8.45 5.98 -3.08
C VAL A 20 -9.77 6.66 -3.38
N SER A 21 -10.37 6.36 -4.52
CA SER A 21 -11.64 6.94 -4.94
C SER A 21 -12.86 6.26 -4.31
N ASP A 22 -12.70 5.02 -3.81
CA ASP A 22 -13.75 4.24 -3.14
C ASP A 22 -13.09 3.32 -2.10
N LEU A 23 -13.31 3.61 -0.81
CA LEU A 23 -12.71 2.88 0.31
C LEU A 23 -13.12 1.40 0.33
N ASP A 24 -14.40 1.11 0.14
CA ASP A 24 -14.91 -0.26 0.23
C ASP A 24 -14.38 -1.13 -0.91
N ARG A 25 -14.30 -0.59 -2.12
CA ARG A 25 -13.74 -1.27 -3.27
C ARG A 25 -12.25 -1.53 -3.07
N SER A 26 -11.48 -0.52 -2.67
CA SER A 26 -10.05 -0.64 -2.48
C SER A 26 -9.73 -1.56 -1.30
N ARG A 27 -10.44 -1.43 -0.18
CA ARG A 27 -10.30 -2.34 0.96
C ARG A 27 -10.49 -3.80 0.54
N ARG A 28 -11.60 -4.12 -0.17
CA ARG A 28 -11.83 -5.49 -0.67
C ARG A 28 -10.70 -5.97 -1.58
N PHE A 29 -10.18 -5.10 -2.45
CA PHE A 29 -9.06 -5.46 -3.31
C PHE A 29 -7.82 -5.86 -2.48
N TYR A 30 -7.41 -5.04 -1.53
CA TYR A 30 -6.23 -5.32 -0.71
C TYR A 30 -6.43 -6.54 0.22
N GLU A 31 -7.63 -6.74 0.75
CA GLU A 31 -7.95 -7.90 1.60
C GLU A 31 -8.05 -9.20 0.79
N ASP A 32 -8.90 -9.25 -0.22
CA ASP A 32 -9.25 -10.47 -0.94
C ASP A 32 -8.17 -10.93 -1.95
N VAL A 33 -7.45 -9.97 -2.55
CA VAL A 33 -6.43 -10.24 -3.58
C VAL A 33 -5.05 -10.35 -2.97
N LEU A 34 -4.67 -9.41 -2.09
CA LEU A 34 -3.30 -9.26 -1.58
C LEU A 34 -3.12 -9.76 -0.14
N GLY A 35 -4.19 -10.23 0.52
CA GLY A 35 -4.13 -10.85 1.84
C GLY A 35 -3.84 -9.87 2.98
N PHE A 36 -4.14 -8.59 2.79
CA PHE A 36 -4.15 -7.65 3.90
C PHE A 36 -5.32 -7.96 4.84
N ARG A 37 -5.24 -7.47 6.06
CA ARG A 37 -6.31 -7.57 7.05
C ARG A 37 -6.65 -6.19 7.56
N HIS A 38 -7.93 -5.87 7.68
CA HIS A 38 -8.39 -4.66 8.36
C HIS A 38 -7.85 -4.63 9.79
N TRP A 39 -7.37 -3.47 10.19
CA TRP A 39 -6.88 -3.23 11.55
C TRP A 39 -7.79 -2.26 12.29
N TRP A 40 -7.96 -1.05 11.75
CA TRP A 40 -8.85 -0.05 12.31
C TRP A 40 -9.15 1.05 11.27
N GLU A 41 -10.11 1.91 11.58
CA GLU A 41 -10.51 3.03 10.72
C GLU A 41 -10.94 4.22 11.57
N LEU A 42 -10.86 5.43 11.01
CA LEU A 42 -11.35 6.64 11.65
C LEU A 42 -11.74 7.70 10.61
N ASP A 43 -12.73 8.51 11.01
CA ASP A 43 -13.00 9.80 10.36
C ASP A 43 -12.14 10.86 11.04
N VAL A 44 -11.32 11.54 10.25
CA VAL A 44 -10.42 12.59 10.77
C VAL A 44 -11.13 13.94 10.71
N PRO A 45 -11.33 14.64 11.87
CA PRO A 45 -11.96 15.95 11.88
C PRO A 45 -11.24 16.96 10.98
N ASP A 46 -12.00 17.82 10.29
CA ASP A 46 -11.47 18.82 9.34
C ASP A 46 -10.45 19.77 9.98
N GLU A 47 -10.63 20.09 11.27
CA GLU A 47 -9.73 20.96 12.03
C GLU A 47 -8.32 20.36 12.17
N ALA A 48 -8.22 19.03 12.20
CA ALA A 48 -6.96 18.31 12.27
C ALA A 48 -6.42 17.97 10.87
N SER A 49 -7.28 17.44 9.99
CA SER A 49 -6.87 16.96 8.66
C SER A 49 -6.54 18.11 7.70
N GLY A 50 -7.34 19.19 7.71
CA GLY A 50 -7.14 20.30 6.77
C GLY A 50 -5.73 20.89 6.80
N PRO A 51 -5.23 21.36 7.97
CA PRO A 51 -3.88 21.91 8.07
C PRO A 51 -2.78 20.88 7.79
N LEU A 52 -2.92 19.65 8.32
CA LEU A 52 -1.92 18.59 8.15
C LEU A 52 -1.76 18.18 6.68
N MET A 53 -2.88 18.06 5.97
CA MET A 53 -2.92 17.59 4.58
C MET A 53 -2.86 18.74 3.56
N GLN A 54 -2.90 20.00 4.03
CA GLN A 54 -2.96 21.21 3.19
C GLN A 54 -4.16 21.22 2.25
N ILE A 55 -5.28 20.72 2.71
CA ILE A 55 -6.55 20.67 1.97
C ILE A 55 -7.55 21.61 2.67
N PRO A 56 -8.13 22.61 1.97
CA PRO A 56 -9.12 23.48 2.57
C PRO A 56 -10.42 22.72 2.89
N PRO A 57 -11.09 23.02 4.02
CA PRO A 57 -12.39 22.43 4.36
C PRO A 57 -13.49 22.75 3.32
N PRO A 58 -14.48 21.85 3.15
CA PRO A 58 -14.65 20.59 3.85
C PRO A 58 -13.71 19.50 3.32
N VAL A 59 -12.94 18.86 4.19
CA VAL A 59 -12.00 17.77 3.81
C VAL A 59 -12.73 16.44 3.72
N GLY A 60 -13.48 16.08 4.79
CA GLY A 60 -14.23 14.82 4.87
C GLY A 60 -13.31 13.61 4.75
N CYS A 61 -12.22 13.61 5.52
CA CYS A 61 -11.18 12.57 5.47
C CYS A 61 -11.59 11.34 6.25
N THR A 62 -11.62 10.18 5.60
CA THR A 62 -11.71 8.86 6.25
C THR A 62 -10.44 8.07 5.94
N ALA A 63 -9.81 7.50 6.96
CA ALA A 63 -8.63 6.65 6.86
C ALA A 63 -8.93 5.23 7.32
N VAL A 64 -8.56 4.23 6.51
CA VAL A 64 -8.68 2.80 6.81
C VAL A 64 -7.29 2.19 6.83
N TYR A 65 -6.90 1.59 7.94
CA TYR A 65 -5.60 0.96 8.11
C TYR A 65 -5.69 -0.55 7.92
N LEU A 66 -4.87 -1.05 7.02
CA LEU A 66 -4.74 -2.47 6.70
C LEU A 66 -3.33 -2.94 7.07
N VAL A 67 -3.19 -4.21 7.48
CA VAL A 67 -1.90 -4.80 7.85
C VAL A 67 -1.61 -6.08 7.09
N ASN A 68 -0.34 -6.27 6.71
CA ASN A 68 0.18 -7.53 6.20
C ASN A 68 1.58 -7.75 6.81
N GLY A 69 1.72 -8.72 7.72
CA GLY A 69 2.91 -8.86 8.54
C GLY A 69 3.12 -7.61 9.39
N THR A 70 4.29 -6.99 9.27
CA THR A 70 4.67 -5.74 9.95
C THR A 70 4.36 -4.49 9.11
N PHE A 71 3.90 -4.68 7.87
CA PHE A 71 3.61 -3.57 6.96
C PHE A 71 2.22 -3.01 7.20
N VAL A 72 2.13 -1.68 7.31
CA VAL A 72 0.87 -0.94 7.48
C VAL A 72 0.58 -0.12 6.23
N LEU A 73 -0.59 -0.34 5.65
CA LEU A 73 -1.13 0.43 4.54
C LEU A 73 -2.31 1.26 5.03
N GLU A 74 -2.29 2.55 4.77
CA GLU A 74 -3.40 3.46 5.03
C GLU A 74 -4.12 3.77 3.71
N LEU A 75 -5.39 3.40 3.61
CA LEU A 75 -6.26 3.84 2.53
C LEU A 75 -6.96 5.13 2.97
N ILE A 76 -6.84 6.20 2.17
CA ILE A 76 -7.37 7.51 2.51
C ILE A 76 -8.39 7.94 1.46
N HIS A 77 -9.54 8.41 1.90
CA HIS A 77 -10.58 8.97 1.04
C HIS A 77 -10.99 10.37 1.52
N TYR A 78 -11.29 11.24 0.57
CA TYR A 78 -11.67 12.64 0.83
C TYR A 78 -13.07 12.92 0.30
N ALA A 79 -14.10 12.64 1.10
CA ALA A 79 -15.50 12.81 0.66
C ALA A 79 -15.90 14.28 0.45
N GLY A 80 -15.36 15.19 1.25
CA GLY A 80 -15.67 16.62 1.16
C GLY A 80 -14.89 17.34 0.07
N ALA A 81 -13.57 17.18 0.07
CA ALA A 81 -12.69 17.80 -0.92
C ALA A 81 -12.74 17.09 -2.30
N GLY A 82 -13.14 15.83 -2.30
CA GLY A 82 -13.10 14.96 -3.47
C GLY A 82 -11.71 14.36 -3.73
N VAL A 83 -11.70 13.30 -4.54
CA VAL A 83 -10.47 12.61 -4.96
C VAL A 83 -10.17 12.96 -6.42
N HIS A 84 -8.96 13.43 -6.68
CA HIS A 84 -8.52 13.78 -8.03
C HIS A 84 -7.92 12.58 -8.74
N ALA A 85 -8.32 12.37 -10.00
CA ALA A 85 -7.69 11.35 -10.83
C ALA A 85 -6.21 11.72 -11.05
N ALA A 86 -5.31 10.79 -10.71
CA ALA A 86 -3.89 10.94 -11.01
C ALA A 86 -3.59 10.51 -12.47
N PRO A 87 -2.60 11.11 -13.14
CA PRO A 87 -2.10 10.59 -14.40
C PRO A 87 -1.58 9.16 -14.19
N ARG A 88 -1.73 8.32 -15.21
CA ARG A 88 -1.23 6.93 -15.15
C ARG A 88 0.29 6.95 -14.98
N ARG A 89 0.76 6.58 -13.79
CA ARG A 89 2.18 6.53 -13.46
C ARG A 89 2.91 5.39 -14.17
N VAL A 90 4.18 5.64 -14.46
CA VAL A 90 5.15 4.65 -14.94
C VAL A 90 6.31 4.55 -13.95
N MET A 91 7.11 3.48 -14.05
CA MET A 91 8.13 3.15 -13.05
C MET A 91 9.25 4.17 -12.90
N ASN A 92 9.49 4.99 -13.92
CA ASN A 92 10.52 6.04 -13.91
C ASN A 92 9.97 7.45 -13.57
N ASP A 93 8.73 7.56 -13.13
CA ASP A 93 8.21 8.78 -12.51
C ASP A 93 8.82 8.97 -11.11
N ARG A 94 9.19 10.21 -10.77
CA ARG A 94 9.76 10.51 -9.45
C ARG A 94 8.74 10.31 -8.34
N GLY A 95 9.17 9.70 -7.23
CA GLY A 95 8.37 9.45 -6.02
C GLY A 95 8.18 7.96 -5.77
N LEU A 96 7.18 7.61 -4.97
CA LEU A 96 6.81 6.20 -4.74
C LEU A 96 6.33 5.60 -6.06
N THR A 97 6.97 4.54 -6.52
CA THR A 97 6.69 3.91 -7.82
C THR A 97 5.65 2.81 -7.68
N HIS A 98 5.87 1.86 -6.78
CA HIS A 98 5.01 0.68 -6.59
C HIS A 98 5.07 0.16 -5.16
N LEU A 99 4.11 -0.68 -4.81
CA LEU A 99 4.18 -1.60 -3.68
C LEU A 99 4.67 -2.94 -4.21
N SER A 100 5.49 -3.68 -3.44
CA SER A 100 5.91 -5.04 -3.83
C SER A 100 5.39 -6.04 -2.81
N VAL A 101 4.71 -7.09 -3.29
CA VAL A 101 4.08 -8.13 -2.47
C VAL A 101 4.53 -9.50 -2.95
N ALA A 102 5.09 -10.30 -2.04
CA ALA A 102 5.44 -11.68 -2.33
C ALA A 102 4.22 -12.60 -2.13
N VAL A 103 3.95 -13.47 -3.09
CA VAL A 103 2.79 -14.38 -3.09
C VAL A 103 3.22 -15.83 -3.21
N ALA A 104 2.48 -16.72 -2.55
CA ALA A 104 2.73 -18.17 -2.62
C ALA A 104 2.24 -18.78 -3.94
N ASP A 105 1.09 -18.30 -4.43
CA ASP A 105 0.45 -18.76 -5.67
C ASP A 105 0.09 -17.57 -6.55
N MET A 106 0.97 -17.29 -7.51
CA MET A 106 0.81 -16.21 -8.47
C MET A 106 -0.47 -16.36 -9.30
N ALA A 107 -0.79 -17.57 -9.74
CA ALA A 107 -1.94 -17.82 -10.60
C ALA A 107 -3.25 -17.57 -9.84
N ALA A 108 -3.34 -18.02 -8.58
CA ALA A 108 -4.51 -17.80 -7.74
C ALA A 108 -4.73 -16.31 -7.44
N VAL A 109 -3.67 -15.53 -7.24
CA VAL A 109 -3.76 -14.08 -7.03
C VAL A 109 -4.22 -13.38 -8.31
N LEU A 110 -3.58 -13.66 -9.45
CA LEU A 110 -3.93 -13.05 -10.74
C LEU A 110 -5.37 -13.33 -11.17
N ALA A 111 -5.90 -14.52 -10.86
CA ALA A 111 -7.30 -14.86 -11.13
C ALA A 111 -8.31 -13.93 -10.45
N LYS A 112 -7.93 -13.32 -9.32
CA LYS A 112 -8.80 -12.42 -8.54
C LYS A 112 -8.67 -10.94 -8.95
N VAL A 113 -7.52 -10.52 -9.50
CA VAL A 113 -7.20 -9.11 -9.76
C VAL A 113 -8.30 -8.41 -10.56
N ARG A 114 -8.67 -8.95 -11.74
CA ARG A 114 -9.66 -8.31 -12.61
C ARG A 114 -11.07 -8.29 -12.03
N SER A 115 -11.47 -9.37 -11.37
CA SER A 115 -12.80 -9.44 -10.74
C SER A 115 -12.94 -8.49 -9.54
N ALA A 116 -11.82 -8.11 -8.92
CA ALA A 116 -11.76 -7.13 -7.85
C ALA A 116 -11.53 -5.69 -8.34
N GLY A 117 -11.58 -5.45 -9.67
CA GLY A 117 -11.47 -4.12 -10.28
C GLY A 117 -10.04 -3.66 -10.57
N GLY A 118 -9.04 -4.51 -10.38
CA GLY A 118 -7.66 -4.23 -10.75
C GLY A 118 -7.33 -4.59 -12.21
N ASP A 119 -6.10 -4.32 -12.62
CA ASP A 119 -5.59 -4.61 -13.96
C ASP A 119 -4.28 -5.40 -13.90
N ILE A 120 -4.05 -6.28 -14.87
CA ILE A 120 -2.83 -7.08 -15.00
C ILE A 120 -2.05 -6.55 -16.19
N LEU A 121 -0.79 -6.17 -15.96
CA LEU A 121 0.11 -5.69 -17.00
C LEU A 121 0.87 -6.88 -17.60
N GLU A 122 0.21 -7.60 -18.51
CA GLU A 122 0.66 -8.90 -19.05
C GLU A 122 2.10 -8.84 -19.62
N ASP A 123 2.45 -7.72 -20.27
CA ASP A 123 3.77 -7.53 -20.91
C ASP A 123 4.91 -7.35 -19.91
N THR A 124 4.60 -7.25 -18.60
CA THR A 124 5.61 -7.10 -17.54
C THR A 124 6.02 -8.42 -16.91
N GLY A 125 5.44 -9.54 -17.37
CA GLY A 125 5.68 -10.86 -16.80
C GLY A 125 7.14 -11.30 -16.91
N MET A 126 7.77 -11.65 -15.77
CA MET A 126 9.15 -12.11 -15.67
C MET A 126 9.19 -13.62 -15.41
N ALA A 127 8.92 -14.43 -16.43
CA ALA A 127 9.02 -15.89 -16.39
C ALA A 127 8.32 -16.53 -15.16
N GLY A 128 7.14 -16.04 -14.80
CA GLY A 128 6.35 -16.52 -13.65
C GLY A 128 6.90 -16.14 -12.27
N ARG A 129 7.99 -15.35 -12.20
CA ARG A 129 8.62 -14.94 -10.93
C ARG A 129 8.12 -13.58 -10.42
N ALA A 130 7.80 -12.69 -11.33
CA ALA A 130 7.27 -11.36 -11.03
C ALA A 130 6.35 -10.89 -12.15
N ILE A 131 5.39 -10.02 -11.81
CA ILE A 131 4.50 -9.33 -12.74
C ILE A 131 3.94 -8.08 -12.09
N MET A 132 3.67 -7.04 -12.89
CA MET A 132 3.01 -5.84 -12.42
C MET A 132 1.51 -5.94 -12.57
N ILE A 133 0.81 -5.46 -11.55
CA ILE A 133 -0.64 -5.24 -11.57
C ILE A 133 -0.96 -3.79 -11.18
N ARG A 134 -2.21 -3.40 -11.32
CA ARG A 134 -2.74 -2.16 -10.75
C ARG A 134 -3.90 -2.46 -9.84
N ASP A 135 -4.01 -1.70 -8.76
CA ASP A 135 -5.22 -1.65 -7.95
C ASP A 135 -6.35 -0.93 -8.71
N PRO A 136 -7.58 -0.88 -8.17
CA PRO A 136 -8.72 -0.24 -8.83
C PRO A 136 -8.55 1.26 -9.15
N ASP A 137 -7.65 1.96 -8.47
CA ASP A 137 -7.33 3.37 -8.69
C ASP A 137 -6.04 3.59 -9.51
N GLY A 138 -5.40 2.50 -9.94
CA GLY A 138 -4.24 2.55 -10.83
C GLY A 138 -2.89 2.55 -10.12
N GLN A 139 -2.83 2.36 -8.78
CA GLN A 139 -1.58 2.19 -8.06
C GLN A 139 -0.83 0.96 -8.56
N LEU A 140 0.44 1.13 -8.93
CA LEU A 140 1.29 0.03 -9.36
C LEU A 140 1.64 -0.88 -8.19
N ILE A 141 1.51 -2.18 -8.41
CA ILE A 141 1.87 -3.24 -7.46
C ILE A 141 2.67 -4.29 -8.19
N GLU A 142 3.86 -4.59 -7.68
CA GLU A 142 4.65 -5.72 -8.13
C GLU A 142 4.27 -6.96 -7.34
N LEU A 143 3.85 -8.00 -8.02
CA LEU A 143 3.71 -9.33 -7.44
C LEU A 143 4.98 -10.13 -7.69
N THR A 144 5.57 -10.70 -6.64
CA THR A 144 6.73 -11.57 -6.73
C THR A 144 6.44 -12.93 -6.08
N THR A 145 7.15 -13.97 -6.48
CA THR A 145 7.08 -15.24 -5.75
C THR A 145 8.00 -15.20 -4.53
N PHE A 146 7.69 -16.00 -3.48
CA PHE A 146 8.60 -16.16 -2.34
C PHE A 146 10.00 -16.66 -2.77
N GLY A 147 10.09 -17.48 -3.81
CA GLY A 147 11.37 -17.92 -4.36
C GLY A 147 12.20 -16.76 -4.93
N PHE A 148 11.56 -15.80 -5.59
CA PHE A 148 12.23 -14.58 -6.04
C PHE A 148 12.69 -13.72 -4.87
N ARG A 149 11.85 -13.56 -3.85
CA ARG A 149 12.19 -12.84 -2.62
C ARG A 149 13.37 -13.48 -1.88
N ALA A 150 13.47 -14.80 -1.88
CA ALA A 150 14.55 -15.53 -1.24
C ALA A 150 15.95 -15.31 -1.90
N MET A 151 16.00 -14.71 -3.10
CA MET A 151 17.26 -14.31 -3.76
C MET A 151 17.85 -13.01 -3.19
N TRP A 152 17.11 -12.28 -2.39
CA TRP A 152 17.60 -11.06 -1.76
C TRP A 152 18.57 -11.39 -0.62
N PRO A 153 19.51 -10.50 -0.31
CA PRO A 153 20.37 -10.69 0.85
C PRO A 153 19.49 -10.77 2.12
N PRO A 154 19.99 -11.43 3.17
CA PRO A 154 19.31 -11.38 4.47
C PRO A 154 19.18 -9.95 4.96
N TRP A 155 18.18 -9.70 5.80
CA TRP A 155 18.06 -8.44 6.50
C TRP A 155 19.33 -8.18 7.31
N PRO A 156 19.75 -6.90 7.47
CA PRO A 156 20.74 -6.54 8.48
C PRO A 156 20.29 -7.07 9.84
N ASP A 157 21.21 -7.68 10.59
CA ASP A 157 20.90 -8.40 11.83
C ASP A 157 20.20 -7.54 12.91
N GLU A 158 20.46 -6.23 12.90
CA GLU A 158 19.89 -5.28 13.85
C GLU A 158 18.45 -4.87 13.55
N ASP A 159 17.97 -5.08 12.31
CA ASP A 159 16.65 -4.64 11.83
C ASP A 159 15.79 -5.79 11.31
N ALA A 160 16.17 -7.04 11.53
CA ALA A 160 15.41 -8.17 11.05
C ALA A 160 14.00 -8.17 11.65
N PRO A 161 12.91 -8.17 10.84
CA PRO A 161 11.58 -8.30 11.39
C PRO A 161 11.48 -9.63 12.15
N PRO A 162 10.68 -9.72 13.21
CA PRO A 162 10.47 -10.96 13.93
C PRO A 162 9.96 -12.03 12.94
N ARG A 163 10.56 -13.21 12.99
CA ARG A 163 10.22 -14.38 12.16
C ARG A 163 8.89 -14.99 12.58
#